data_f7c88b9b840dd1c6cea7e84cc48a4560
#
_entry.id   f7c88b9b840dd1c6cea7e84cc48a4560
#
_cell.length_a   1.000
_cell.length_b   1.000
_cell.length_c   1.000
_cell.angle_alpha   90.00
_cell.angle_beta   90.00
_cell.angle_gamma   90.00
#
_symmetry.space_group_name_H-M   'P 1'
#
loop_
_entity.id
_entity.type
_entity.pdbx_description
1 polymer ?
#
loop_
_entity_poly.entity_id
_entity_poly.type
_entity_poly.pdbx_seq_one_letter_code
_entity_poly.pdbx_strand_id
1 'polypeptide(L)'
;MRGMSLEVVRLAGRTPLLAIQVEPTGKESGGTVVLYGHLDKQPEMSGWREGLGPWTPVIEQGRLYGRGGADDGYAVFSALCALKALQEQGRPHARCVMLIECCEESGSYDLPAYLEALSSRIGKPDLVIGLDSGCGNYEQLWGTASLRGLVNGVLSVEVLSEGVHSGDASGVAASSFRIARSLLERLEDSSTGTIKDRAFHVPVPPERIAQAKLAAGVLGEQIWRKLPFVPGMRPMHGELAELALNRSWRPMLAVTGAEGLPPPANAGNVLRPKTELTLSLRLPPTVSAEAAARRLKQILEADPPYGARVRFEAGQAATGWHAPQTAPWLEQALQNASMASFGKPVMWLGEGGTIPFMAMLGAKFPAAQFLITGVLGPHSNAHGPNEFLHLDYAQRLTACVAEVIAAHARR
;
A
#
# COMPACT_ATOMS: atom_id res chain seq x y z
N MET A 1 15.52 28.31 0.54
CA MET A 1 14.46 28.30 -0.50
C MET A 1 13.62 29.55 -0.35
N ARG A 2 13.34 30.27 -1.43
CA ARG A 2 12.56 31.52 -1.36
C ARG A 2 11.09 31.20 -1.13
N GLY A 3 10.40 32.06 -0.33
CA GLY A 3 8.95 31.91 -0.07
C GLY A 3 8.56 30.66 0.68
N MET A 4 9.46 30.00 1.39
CA MET A 4 9.18 28.80 2.18
C MET A 4 8.80 29.17 3.61
N SER A 5 7.72 28.59 4.10
CA SER A 5 7.36 28.52 5.52
C SER A 5 7.24 27.06 5.97
N LEU A 6 7.58 26.81 7.22
CA LEU A 6 7.54 25.49 7.84
C LEU A 6 6.94 25.61 9.22
N GLU A 7 6.02 24.71 9.54
CA GLU A 7 5.36 24.63 10.84
C GLU A 7 5.18 23.18 11.26
N VAL A 8 5.48 22.88 12.51
CA VAL A 8 5.09 21.62 13.14
C VAL A 8 3.72 21.83 13.76
N VAL A 9 2.67 21.44 13.06
CA VAL A 9 1.30 21.55 13.50
C VAL A 9 1.00 20.46 14.51
N ARG A 10 0.40 20.83 15.64
CA ARG A 10 0.04 19.91 16.72
C ARG A 10 -1.43 20.11 17.11
N LEU A 11 -2.22 19.08 16.90
CA LEU A 11 -3.57 18.97 17.43
C LEU A 11 -3.54 18.19 18.75
N ALA A 12 -4.35 18.58 19.72
CA ALA A 12 -4.36 17.94 21.04
C ALA A 12 -4.66 16.43 20.93
N GLY A 13 -3.83 15.62 21.58
CA GLY A 13 -3.98 14.16 21.62
C GLY A 13 -3.64 13.45 20.30
N ARG A 14 -2.96 14.12 19.35
CA ARG A 14 -2.60 13.58 18.05
C ARG A 14 -1.09 13.60 17.80
N THR A 15 -0.62 12.76 16.92
CA THR A 15 0.76 12.80 16.38
C THR A 15 1.00 14.12 15.65
N PRO A 16 2.22 14.66 15.60
CA PRO A 16 2.48 15.92 14.89
C PRO A 16 2.38 15.75 13.38
N LEU A 17 2.11 16.86 12.67
CA LEU A 17 2.21 16.95 11.21
C LEU A 17 3.15 18.10 10.85
N LEU A 18 4.09 17.87 9.94
CA LEU A 18 4.95 18.90 9.38
C LEU A 18 4.27 19.50 8.16
N ALA A 19 3.88 20.76 8.24
CA ALA A 19 3.28 21.52 7.14
C ALA A 19 4.31 22.48 6.56
N ILE A 20 4.65 22.31 5.28
CA ILE A 20 5.57 23.18 4.56
C ILE A 20 4.81 23.82 3.40
N GLN A 21 4.92 25.13 3.26
CA GLN A 21 4.35 25.87 2.15
C GLN A 21 5.46 26.59 1.40
N VAL A 22 5.42 26.55 0.08
CA VAL A 22 6.33 27.28 -0.80
C VAL A 22 5.49 28.12 -1.74
N GLU A 23 5.70 29.44 -1.70
CA GLU A 23 4.99 30.40 -2.54
C GLU A 23 5.34 30.22 -4.01
N PRO A 24 4.40 30.49 -4.93
CA PRO A 24 4.63 30.32 -6.37
C PRO A 24 5.76 31.22 -6.87
N THR A 25 6.44 30.75 -7.92
CA THR A 25 7.41 31.57 -8.67
C THR A 25 6.90 31.76 -10.09
N GLY A 26 6.90 33.03 -10.57
CA GLY A 26 6.34 33.38 -11.85
C GLY A 26 4.94 34.01 -11.77
N LYS A 27 4.63 34.86 -12.75
CA LYS A 27 3.41 35.72 -12.74
C LYS A 27 2.13 34.95 -13.11
N GLU A 28 2.23 33.79 -13.74
CA GLU A 28 1.11 33.02 -14.31
C GLU A 28 0.94 31.60 -13.69
N SER A 29 1.69 31.29 -12.65
CA SER A 29 1.61 29.95 -12.01
C SER A 29 0.37 29.81 -11.12
N GLY A 30 -0.78 29.58 -11.74
CA GLY A 30 -2.03 29.28 -11.06
C GLY A 30 -2.05 27.87 -10.48
N GLY A 31 -2.97 27.63 -9.52
CA GLY A 31 -3.19 26.32 -8.93
C GLY A 31 -2.32 26.01 -7.71
N THR A 32 -2.54 24.84 -7.15
CA THR A 32 -1.82 24.35 -5.97
C THR A 32 -1.42 22.90 -6.16
N VAL A 33 -0.16 22.59 -5.86
CA VAL A 33 0.37 21.24 -5.80
C VAL A 33 0.46 20.83 -4.33
N VAL A 34 -0.16 19.70 -3.97
CA VAL A 34 0.06 19.04 -2.68
C VAL A 34 1.11 17.96 -2.85
N LEU A 35 2.12 17.95 -1.99
CA LEU A 35 3.09 16.86 -1.87
C LEU A 35 2.87 16.16 -0.54
N TYR A 36 2.92 14.85 -0.55
CA TYR A 36 2.66 14.01 0.63
C TYR A 36 3.80 13.03 0.86
N GLY A 37 4.08 12.77 2.13
CA GLY A 37 4.96 11.75 2.65
C GLY A 37 4.80 11.62 4.17
N HIS A 38 5.55 10.71 4.81
CA HIS A 38 5.50 10.51 6.25
C HIS A 38 6.90 10.39 6.90
N LEU A 39 6.96 10.53 8.22
CA LEU A 39 8.22 10.47 8.98
C LEU A 39 8.20 9.47 10.15
N ASP A 40 7.07 8.89 10.48
CA ASP A 40 7.02 7.73 11.37
C ASP A 40 7.61 6.50 10.69
N LYS A 41 7.97 5.50 11.47
CA LYS A 41 8.77 4.37 11.01
C LYS A 41 8.23 3.06 11.56
N GLN A 42 8.34 2.00 10.79
CA GLN A 42 8.16 0.64 11.26
C GLN A 42 9.18 0.28 12.36
N PRO A 43 8.85 -0.69 13.22
CA PRO A 43 9.78 -1.22 14.22
C PRO A 43 11.12 -1.69 13.63
N GLU A 44 12.12 -1.80 14.49
CA GLU A 44 13.50 -2.12 14.13
C GLU A 44 13.67 -3.41 13.34
N MET A 45 12.90 -4.46 13.68
CA MET A 45 13.02 -5.82 13.18
C MET A 45 14.41 -6.45 13.44
N SER A 46 14.44 -7.76 13.56
CA SER A 46 15.67 -8.54 13.67
C SER A 46 16.16 -9.01 12.28
N GLY A 47 17.42 -9.44 12.18
CA GLY A 47 17.94 -10.01 10.93
C GLY A 47 18.72 -9.02 10.06
N TRP A 48 19.11 -7.86 10.59
CA TRP A 48 20.02 -6.95 9.93
C TRP A 48 21.39 -7.64 9.71
N ARG A 49 21.95 -7.46 8.52
CA ARG A 49 23.28 -7.95 8.16
C ARG A 49 24.35 -7.29 9.07
N GLU A 50 25.41 -8.02 9.39
CA GLU A 50 26.54 -7.49 10.15
C GLU A 50 27.04 -6.17 9.53
N GLY A 51 27.28 -5.17 10.36
CA GLY A 51 27.65 -3.82 9.94
C GLY A 51 26.49 -2.92 9.52
N LEU A 52 25.26 -3.44 9.44
CA LEU A 52 24.04 -2.65 9.20
C LEU A 52 23.15 -2.64 10.43
N GLY A 53 22.30 -1.62 10.52
CA GLY A 53 21.31 -1.51 11.58
C GLY A 53 20.23 -0.49 11.24
N PRO A 54 19.11 -0.52 11.97
CA PRO A 54 17.95 0.34 11.64
C PRO A 54 18.28 1.84 11.79
N TRP A 55 19.09 2.22 12.79
CA TRP A 55 19.33 3.62 13.17
C TRP A 55 20.75 4.10 12.87
N THR A 56 21.54 3.28 12.20
CA THR A 56 22.90 3.66 11.76
C THR A 56 22.92 3.69 10.25
N PRO A 57 22.92 4.89 9.62
CA PRO A 57 22.91 4.99 8.17
C PRO A 57 24.25 4.54 7.58
N VAL A 58 24.21 3.63 6.62
CA VAL A 58 25.38 3.14 5.89
C VAL A 58 25.15 3.28 4.39
N ILE A 59 26.09 3.93 3.70
CA ILE A 59 26.07 3.98 2.23
C ILE A 59 27.03 2.92 1.69
N GLU A 60 26.47 1.98 0.93
CA GLU A 60 27.22 0.91 0.29
C GLU A 60 26.66 0.67 -1.12
N GLN A 61 27.51 0.66 -2.14
CA GLN A 61 27.15 0.40 -3.54
C GLN A 61 25.96 1.23 -4.07
N GLY A 62 25.92 2.52 -3.73
CA GLY A 62 24.85 3.43 -4.16
C GLY A 62 23.51 3.24 -3.43
N ARG A 63 23.51 2.51 -2.31
CA ARG A 63 22.34 2.27 -1.45
C ARG A 63 22.59 2.87 -0.07
N LEU A 64 21.63 3.61 0.43
CA LEU A 64 21.61 4.09 1.81
C LEU A 64 20.77 3.11 2.64
N TYR A 65 21.43 2.32 3.47
CA TYR A 65 20.80 1.38 4.39
C TYR A 65 20.40 2.08 5.68
N GLY A 66 19.23 1.73 6.19
CA GLY A 66 18.65 2.22 7.44
C GLY A 66 17.14 2.15 7.39
N ARG A 67 16.49 2.03 8.55
CA ARG A 67 15.03 2.01 8.69
C ARG A 67 14.43 3.35 8.29
N GLY A 68 13.41 3.33 7.42
CA GLY A 68 12.63 4.49 7.03
C GLY A 68 13.40 5.47 6.14
N GLY A 69 14.53 5.05 5.54
CA GLY A 69 15.22 5.84 4.53
C GLY A 69 14.47 5.88 3.22
N ALA A 70 13.93 4.71 2.82
CA ALA A 70 13.10 4.54 1.64
C ALA A 70 11.60 4.68 1.97
N ASP A 71 11.20 4.31 3.15
CA ASP A 71 9.82 4.29 3.64
C ASP A 71 9.66 5.19 4.88
N ASP A 72 9.33 6.47 4.77
CA ASP A 72 9.24 7.33 3.58
C ASP A 72 10.11 8.59 3.79
N GLY A 73 11.17 8.46 4.61
CA GLY A 73 12.01 9.61 5.03
C GLY A 73 12.61 10.41 3.87
N TYR A 74 12.81 9.81 2.70
CA TYR A 74 13.33 10.51 1.52
C TYR A 74 12.34 11.53 0.94
N ALA A 75 11.01 11.34 1.11
CA ALA A 75 9.97 12.09 0.43
C ALA A 75 10.06 13.60 0.67
N VAL A 76 10.18 14.01 1.93
CA VAL A 76 10.30 15.43 2.28
C VAL A 76 11.54 16.06 1.65
N PHE A 77 12.67 15.35 1.63
CA PHE A 77 13.90 15.83 1.02
C PHE A 77 13.81 15.87 -0.50
N SER A 78 13.22 14.86 -1.13
CA SER A 78 12.96 14.83 -2.58
C SER A 78 12.07 16.00 -3.00
N ALA A 79 10.96 16.25 -2.31
CA ALA A 79 10.07 17.36 -2.57
C ALA A 79 10.79 18.73 -2.45
N LEU A 80 11.56 18.93 -1.40
CA LEU A 80 12.33 20.16 -1.18
C LEU A 80 13.44 20.33 -2.22
N CYS A 81 14.17 19.28 -2.56
CA CYS A 81 15.22 19.31 -3.57
C CYS A 81 14.65 19.63 -4.97
N ALA A 82 13.50 19.05 -5.33
CA ALA A 82 12.82 19.33 -6.58
C ALA A 82 12.47 20.81 -6.71
N LEU A 83 11.84 21.41 -5.69
CA LEU A 83 11.48 22.82 -5.69
C LEU A 83 12.70 23.74 -5.64
N LYS A 84 13.74 23.40 -4.86
CA LYS A 84 14.99 24.15 -4.81
C LYS A 84 15.66 24.18 -6.17
N ALA A 85 15.74 23.04 -6.86
CA ALA A 85 16.32 22.95 -8.20
C ALA A 85 15.57 23.83 -9.21
N LEU A 86 14.23 23.86 -9.17
CA LEU A 86 13.44 24.74 -10.02
C LEU A 86 13.75 26.22 -9.75
N GLN A 87 13.80 26.64 -8.48
CA GLN A 87 14.11 28.02 -8.10
C GLN A 87 15.52 28.44 -8.52
N GLU A 88 16.52 27.58 -8.34
CA GLU A 88 17.91 27.83 -8.74
C GLU A 88 18.07 27.95 -10.26
N GLN A 89 17.28 27.20 -11.02
CA GLN A 89 17.24 27.27 -12.49
C GLN A 89 16.33 28.37 -13.05
N GLY A 90 15.67 29.17 -12.20
CA GLY A 90 14.72 30.18 -12.61
C GLY A 90 13.46 29.63 -13.28
N ARG A 91 13.13 28.37 -13.06
CA ARG A 91 11.94 27.71 -13.61
C ARG A 91 10.73 27.95 -12.71
N PRO A 92 9.54 28.23 -13.29
CA PRO A 92 8.34 28.48 -12.50
C PRO A 92 7.81 27.23 -11.83
N HIS A 93 7.21 27.40 -10.64
CA HIS A 93 6.36 26.43 -9.98
C HIS A 93 5.14 27.11 -9.39
N ALA A 94 4.02 26.40 -9.30
CA ALA A 94 2.83 26.83 -8.60
C ALA A 94 3.07 26.83 -7.08
N ARG A 95 2.08 27.33 -6.34
CA ARG A 95 2.06 27.18 -4.89
C ARG A 95 2.13 25.70 -4.51
N CYS A 96 3.06 25.33 -3.63
CA CYS A 96 3.23 23.97 -3.17
C CYS A 96 2.96 23.87 -1.67
N VAL A 97 2.18 22.86 -1.26
CA VAL A 97 1.89 22.55 0.14
C VAL A 97 2.34 21.11 0.40
N MET A 98 3.30 20.92 1.31
CA MET A 98 3.75 19.59 1.71
C MET A 98 3.08 19.23 3.04
N LEU A 99 2.53 18.03 3.09
CA LEU A 99 1.93 17.42 4.27
C LEU A 99 2.75 16.18 4.61
N ILE A 100 3.49 16.25 5.71
CA ILE A 100 4.34 15.15 6.17
C ILE A 100 3.80 14.69 7.52
N GLU A 101 3.11 13.56 7.53
CA GLU A 101 2.50 13.00 8.73
C GLU A 101 3.46 12.12 9.54
N CYS A 102 3.02 11.76 10.75
CA CYS A 102 3.78 10.90 11.67
C CYS A 102 2.91 9.78 12.26
N CYS A 103 1.96 9.24 11.50
CA CYS A 103 1.15 8.08 11.86
C CYS A 103 0.69 7.26 10.65
N GLU A 104 1.39 7.34 9.52
CA GLU A 104 1.08 6.56 8.31
C GLU A 104 1.17 5.07 8.60
N GLU A 105 2.26 4.64 9.20
CA GLU A 105 2.58 3.24 9.52
C GLU A 105 1.57 2.59 10.51
N SER A 106 0.79 3.42 11.17
CA SER A 106 -0.33 3.01 12.03
C SER A 106 -1.70 3.17 11.36
N GLY A 107 -1.76 3.57 10.08
CA GLY A 107 -2.97 3.71 9.28
C GLY A 107 -3.52 5.12 9.15
N SER A 108 -2.69 6.16 9.28
CA SER A 108 -3.02 7.58 9.05
C SER A 108 -4.25 8.08 9.82
N TYR A 109 -4.49 7.56 11.03
CA TYR A 109 -5.73 7.84 11.80
C TYR A 109 -5.87 9.31 12.23
N ASP A 110 -4.77 10.07 12.27
CA ASP A 110 -4.79 11.49 12.61
C ASP A 110 -4.88 12.42 11.38
N LEU A 111 -4.52 11.94 10.20
CA LEU A 111 -4.48 12.73 8.97
C LEU A 111 -5.83 13.39 8.62
N PRO A 112 -7.01 12.75 8.77
CA PRO A 112 -8.29 13.40 8.49
C PRO A 112 -8.49 14.70 9.27
N ALA A 113 -8.09 14.72 10.55
CA ALA A 113 -8.21 15.91 11.38
C ALA A 113 -7.27 17.04 10.93
N TYR A 114 -6.06 16.70 10.48
CA TYR A 114 -5.13 17.69 9.91
C TYR A 114 -5.59 18.22 8.55
N LEU A 115 -6.16 17.38 7.69
CA LEU A 115 -6.74 17.82 6.43
C LEU A 115 -7.91 18.79 6.62
N GLU A 116 -8.67 18.63 7.71
CA GLU A 116 -9.74 19.56 8.09
C GLU A 116 -9.16 20.85 8.66
N ALA A 117 -8.30 20.76 9.67
CA ALA A 117 -7.68 21.91 10.32
C ALA A 117 -6.88 22.79 9.36
N LEU A 118 -6.23 22.20 8.38
CA LEU A 118 -5.41 22.88 7.38
C LEU A 118 -6.15 23.15 6.06
N SER A 119 -7.46 22.92 5.99
CA SER A 119 -8.22 23.01 4.74
C SER A 119 -8.10 24.36 4.03
N SER A 120 -8.08 25.47 4.77
CA SER A 120 -7.86 26.80 4.19
C SER A 120 -6.45 27.00 3.66
N ARG A 121 -5.45 26.38 4.27
CA ARG A 121 -4.05 26.43 3.82
C ARG A 121 -3.80 25.52 2.65
N ILE A 122 -4.41 24.35 2.61
CA ILE A 122 -4.32 23.42 1.47
C ILE A 122 -5.04 24.01 0.26
N GLY A 123 -6.23 24.57 0.47
CA GLY A 123 -7.06 25.15 -0.57
C GLY A 123 -7.65 24.07 -1.49
N LYS A 124 -7.64 24.32 -2.79
CA LYS A 124 -8.13 23.40 -3.83
C LYS A 124 -6.94 22.96 -4.69
N PRO A 125 -6.24 21.90 -4.30
CA PRO A 125 -5.16 21.38 -5.11
C PRO A 125 -5.70 20.79 -6.43
N ASP A 126 -4.96 20.98 -7.48
CA ASP A 126 -5.24 20.41 -8.79
C ASP A 126 -4.20 19.37 -9.22
N LEU A 127 -3.12 19.24 -8.43
CA LEU A 127 -2.17 18.13 -8.51
C LEU A 127 -1.81 17.66 -7.09
N VAL A 128 -1.87 16.35 -6.86
CA VAL A 128 -1.37 15.68 -5.64
C VAL A 128 -0.22 14.77 -6.05
N ILE A 129 0.94 14.94 -5.42
CA ILE A 129 2.11 14.07 -5.59
C ILE A 129 2.33 13.33 -4.28
N GLY A 130 2.11 12.02 -4.28
CA GLY A 130 2.45 11.12 -3.18
C GLY A 130 3.75 10.40 -3.49
N LEU A 131 4.70 10.48 -2.57
CA LEU A 131 6.05 9.91 -2.75
C LEU A 131 6.23 8.59 -2.02
N ASP A 132 5.22 8.17 -1.29
CA ASP A 132 5.17 6.94 -0.50
C ASP A 132 4.55 5.79 -1.32
N SER A 133 5.32 5.24 -2.27
CA SER A 133 4.87 4.10 -3.08
C SER A 133 6.05 3.30 -3.64
N GLY A 134 5.70 2.24 -4.38
CA GLY A 134 6.66 1.34 -4.98
C GLY A 134 7.07 1.69 -6.41
N CYS A 135 8.16 1.05 -6.86
CA CYS A 135 8.55 1.00 -8.26
C CYS A 135 8.79 -0.45 -8.72
N GLY A 136 8.51 -0.72 -9.98
CA GLY A 136 8.68 -2.06 -10.54
C GLY A 136 10.15 -2.46 -10.70
N ASN A 137 10.98 -1.50 -11.10
CA ASN A 137 12.44 -1.60 -11.20
C ASN A 137 13.06 -0.21 -11.01
N TYR A 138 14.40 -0.13 -11.01
CA TYR A 138 15.14 1.13 -10.85
C TYR A 138 15.56 1.75 -12.21
N GLU A 139 14.94 1.34 -13.31
CA GLU A 139 15.39 1.69 -14.66
C GLU A 139 14.50 2.72 -15.37
N GLN A 140 13.34 3.05 -14.81
CA GLN A 140 12.37 4.00 -15.36
C GLN A 140 11.42 4.54 -14.30
N LEU A 141 10.71 5.62 -14.62
CA LEU A 141 9.68 6.16 -13.72
C LEU A 141 8.48 5.21 -13.64
N TRP A 142 8.00 4.96 -12.43
CA TRP A 142 6.80 4.17 -12.16
C TRP A 142 5.75 5.02 -11.47
N GLY A 143 4.53 4.97 -11.97
CA GLY A 143 3.36 5.54 -11.32
C GLY A 143 2.47 4.45 -10.76
N THR A 144 1.88 4.69 -9.58
CA THR A 144 0.88 3.82 -8.96
C THR A 144 -0.51 4.22 -9.45
N ALA A 145 -1.17 3.29 -10.13
CA ALA A 145 -2.46 3.49 -10.76
C ALA A 145 -3.64 3.04 -9.89
N SER A 146 -3.38 2.20 -8.91
CA SER A 146 -4.41 1.69 -7.99
C SER A 146 -3.79 1.04 -6.76
N LEU A 147 -4.54 1.06 -5.65
CA LEU A 147 -4.21 0.42 -4.38
C LEU A 147 -5.36 -0.48 -3.98
N ARG A 148 -5.07 -1.71 -3.54
CA ARG A 148 -6.12 -2.60 -3.04
C ARG A 148 -6.66 -2.13 -1.70
N GLY A 149 -7.95 -2.43 -1.46
CA GLY A 149 -8.55 -2.35 -0.14
C GLY A 149 -8.21 -3.56 0.72
N LEU A 150 -8.64 -3.51 1.97
CA LEU A 150 -8.38 -4.54 2.98
C LEU A 150 -9.55 -4.67 3.95
N VAL A 151 -9.88 -5.90 4.31
CA VAL A 151 -10.65 -6.24 5.52
C VAL A 151 -9.88 -7.28 6.30
N ASN A 152 -9.49 -6.94 7.54
CA ASN A 152 -8.94 -7.88 8.49
C ASN A 152 -10.00 -8.26 9.53
N GLY A 153 -9.85 -9.42 10.15
CA GLY A 153 -10.70 -9.83 11.26
C GLY A 153 -10.36 -11.20 11.79
N VAL A 154 -10.98 -11.58 12.90
CA VAL A 154 -10.79 -12.88 13.55
C VAL A 154 -12.06 -13.71 13.40
N LEU A 155 -11.91 -14.87 12.77
CA LEU A 155 -12.92 -15.92 12.73
C LEU A 155 -12.71 -16.85 13.92
N SER A 156 -13.67 -16.92 14.83
CA SER A 156 -13.70 -17.84 15.97
C SER A 156 -14.75 -18.92 15.76
N VAL A 157 -14.36 -20.17 15.98
CA VAL A 157 -15.23 -21.34 15.88
C VAL A 157 -15.12 -22.15 17.18
N GLU A 158 -16.18 -22.22 17.96
CA GLU A 158 -16.25 -22.96 19.21
C GLU A 158 -17.22 -24.15 19.07
N VAL A 159 -16.79 -25.33 19.55
CA VAL A 159 -17.54 -26.58 19.46
C VAL A 159 -17.70 -27.30 20.81
N LEU A 160 -16.82 -27.01 21.75
CA LEU A 160 -16.80 -27.60 23.09
C LEU A 160 -16.46 -26.53 24.14
N SER A 161 -16.78 -26.73 25.39
CA SER A 161 -16.40 -25.86 26.50
C SER A 161 -14.96 -26.08 26.97
N GLU A 162 -14.42 -27.29 26.75
CA GLU A 162 -13.06 -27.69 27.11
C GLU A 162 -12.50 -28.71 26.13
N GLY A 163 -11.19 -28.93 26.15
CA GLY A 163 -10.54 -29.96 25.35
C GLY A 163 -10.83 -31.37 25.90
N VAL A 164 -11.12 -32.31 25.01
CA VAL A 164 -11.43 -33.72 25.39
C VAL A 164 -10.54 -34.70 24.63
N HIS A 165 -10.47 -35.95 25.09
CA HIS A 165 -9.69 -36.97 24.43
C HIS A 165 -10.15 -37.20 22.99
N SER A 166 -9.26 -37.01 22.01
CA SER A 166 -9.62 -37.05 20.59
C SER A 166 -10.09 -38.44 20.13
N GLY A 167 -9.56 -39.51 20.69
CA GLY A 167 -9.97 -40.88 20.37
C GLY A 167 -11.40 -41.18 20.80
N ASP A 168 -11.87 -40.55 21.87
CA ASP A 168 -13.23 -40.74 22.38
C ASP A 168 -14.24 -39.84 21.67
N ALA A 169 -13.85 -38.59 21.40
CA ALA A 169 -14.77 -37.59 20.86
C ALA A 169 -14.79 -37.52 19.33
N SER A 170 -13.75 -37.98 18.63
CA SER A 170 -13.70 -37.90 17.16
C SER A 170 -14.79 -38.79 16.53
N GLY A 171 -15.57 -38.18 15.63
CA GLY A 171 -16.74 -38.82 15.02
C GLY A 171 -18.06 -38.55 15.76
N VAL A 172 -17.99 -38.14 17.04
CA VAL A 172 -19.13 -37.69 17.85
C VAL A 172 -19.21 -36.16 17.83
N ALA A 173 -18.15 -35.49 18.24
CA ALA A 173 -18.04 -34.03 18.14
C ALA A 173 -17.28 -33.61 16.90
N ALA A 174 -17.76 -32.56 16.25
CA ALA A 174 -17.06 -31.95 15.09
C ALA A 174 -15.80 -31.21 15.54
N SER A 175 -14.71 -31.33 14.77
CA SER A 175 -13.50 -30.51 14.97
C SER A 175 -13.75 -29.06 14.65
N SER A 176 -13.39 -28.15 15.56
CA SER A 176 -13.46 -26.70 15.33
C SER A 176 -12.67 -26.27 14.09
N PHE A 177 -11.48 -26.85 13.88
CA PHE A 177 -10.65 -26.58 12.70
C PHE A 177 -11.28 -27.08 11.39
N ARG A 178 -11.95 -28.25 11.40
CA ARG A 178 -12.68 -28.72 10.23
C ARG A 178 -13.83 -27.79 9.85
N ILE A 179 -14.55 -27.26 10.84
CA ILE A 179 -15.62 -26.29 10.60
C ILE A 179 -15.01 -25.00 10.07
N ALA A 180 -13.94 -24.47 10.67
CA ALA A 180 -13.25 -23.28 10.16
C ALA A 180 -12.85 -23.43 8.69
N ARG A 181 -12.26 -24.57 8.29
CA ARG A 181 -11.96 -24.88 6.88
C ARG A 181 -13.21 -24.85 5.99
N SER A 182 -14.29 -25.45 6.44
CA SER A 182 -15.55 -25.48 5.70
C SER A 182 -16.14 -24.07 5.53
N LEU A 183 -15.97 -23.19 6.50
CA LEU A 183 -16.39 -21.79 6.40
C LEU A 183 -15.51 -21.00 5.42
N LEU A 184 -14.20 -21.21 5.44
CA LEU A 184 -13.29 -20.60 4.45
C LEU A 184 -13.62 -21.06 3.03
N GLU A 185 -14.00 -22.33 2.84
CA GLU A 185 -14.40 -22.85 1.53
C GLU A 185 -15.68 -22.17 0.97
N ARG A 186 -16.49 -21.52 1.81
CA ARG A 186 -17.58 -20.65 1.35
C ARG A 186 -17.09 -19.36 0.70
N LEU A 187 -15.90 -18.89 1.10
CA LEU A 187 -15.29 -17.66 0.61
C LEU A 187 -14.46 -17.87 -0.64
N GLU A 188 -13.58 -18.88 -0.62
CA GLU A 188 -12.65 -19.14 -1.71
C GLU A 188 -12.72 -20.58 -2.21
N ASP A 189 -12.30 -20.78 -3.43
CA ASP A 189 -11.99 -22.09 -3.96
C ASP A 189 -10.57 -22.47 -3.53
N SER A 190 -10.45 -23.47 -2.65
CA SER A 190 -9.16 -23.88 -2.09
C SER A 190 -8.15 -24.40 -3.12
N SER A 191 -8.60 -24.79 -4.32
CA SER A 191 -7.73 -25.25 -5.40
C SER A 191 -7.12 -24.13 -6.22
N THR A 192 -7.80 -22.99 -6.33
CA THR A 192 -7.40 -21.85 -7.17
C THR A 192 -7.12 -20.57 -6.39
N GLY A 193 -7.59 -20.47 -5.14
CA GLY A 193 -7.55 -19.23 -4.35
C GLY A 193 -8.55 -18.16 -4.85
N THR A 194 -9.48 -18.54 -5.72
CA THR A 194 -10.47 -17.60 -6.27
C THR A 194 -11.57 -17.34 -5.25
N ILE A 195 -11.83 -16.07 -4.92
CA ILE A 195 -12.93 -15.67 -4.07
C ILE A 195 -14.25 -15.89 -4.80
N LYS A 196 -15.19 -16.60 -4.16
CA LYS A 196 -16.44 -17.07 -4.81
C LYS A 196 -17.55 -16.02 -4.88
N ASP A 197 -17.69 -15.20 -3.83
CA ASP A 197 -18.80 -14.26 -3.74
C ASP A 197 -18.55 -13.00 -4.60
N ARG A 198 -19.50 -12.73 -5.48
CA ARG A 198 -19.45 -11.61 -6.44
C ARG A 198 -19.41 -10.23 -5.79
N ALA A 199 -19.84 -10.11 -4.53
CA ALA A 199 -19.79 -8.84 -3.80
C ALA A 199 -18.35 -8.33 -3.58
N PHE A 200 -17.35 -9.21 -3.66
CA PHE A 200 -15.93 -8.86 -3.53
C PHE A 200 -15.25 -8.57 -4.87
N HIS A 201 -15.96 -8.64 -5.99
CA HIS A 201 -15.41 -8.47 -7.33
C HIS A 201 -15.90 -7.19 -8.00
N VAL A 202 -15.06 -6.62 -8.84
CA VAL A 202 -15.42 -5.56 -9.77
C VAL A 202 -14.78 -5.85 -11.14
N PRO A 203 -15.36 -5.38 -12.24
CA PRO A 203 -14.70 -5.43 -13.54
C PRO A 203 -13.37 -4.64 -13.50
N VAL A 204 -12.31 -5.24 -14.03
CA VAL A 204 -11.03 -4.53 -14.18
C VAL A 204 -11.16 -3.57 -15.36
N PRO A 205 -10.87 -2.26 -15.18
CA PRO A 205 -10.90 -1.32 -16.29
C PRO A 205 -9.94 -1.72 -17.43
N PRO A 206 -10.34 -1.56 -18.72
CA PRO A 206 -9.50 -1.94 -19.86
C PRO A 206 -8.11 -1.29 -19.83
N GLU A 207 -8.03 -0.05 -19.39
CA GLU A 207 -6.76 0.67 -19.21
C GLU A 207 -5.84 -0.05 -18.20
N ARG A 208 -6.36 -0.54 -17.09
CA ARG A 208 -5.59 -1.26 -16.07
C ARG A 208 -5.12 -2.63 -16.58
N ILE A 209 -5.92 -3.28 -17.41
CA ILE A 209 -5.50 -4.52 -18.10
C ILE A 209 -4.33 -4.22 -19.05
N ALA A 210 -4.42 -3.14 -19.83
CA ALA A 210 -3.34 -2.73 -20.74
C ALA A 210 -2.06 -2.38 -19.97
N GLN A 211 -2.15 -1.62 -18.89
CA GLN A 211 -1.03 -1.29 -18.01
C GLN A 211 -0.39 -2.54 -17.38
N ALA A 212 -1.19 -3.49 -16.89
CA ALA A 212 -0.68 -4.74 -16.35
C ALA A 212 0.09 -5.57 -17.39
N LYS A 213 -0.38 -5.60 -18.64
CA LYS A 213 0.33 -6.28 -19.74
C LYS A 213 1.66 -5.61 -20.08
N LEU A 214 1.67 -4.27 -20.14
CA LEU A 214 2.90 -3.51 -20.39
C LEU A 214 3.93 -3.70 -19.26
N ALA A 215 3.48 -3.56 -18.01
CA ALA A 215 4.32 -3.78 -16.83
C ALA A 215 4.85 -5.23 -16.79
N ALA A 216 4.03 -6.22 -17.13
CA ALA A 216 4.44 -7.61 -17.22
C ALA A 216 5.51 -7.82 -18.29
N GLY A 217 5.39 -7.15 -19.44
CA GLY A 217 6.40 -7.19 -20.50
C GLY A 217 7.75 -6.60 -20.08
N VAL A 218 7.73 -5.54 -19.26
CA VAL A 218 8.95 -4.88 -18.75
C VAL A 218 9.60 -5.67 -17.61
N LEU A 219 8.80 -6.17 -16.67
CA LEU A 219 9.28 -6.81 -15.45
C LEU A 219 9.59 -8.30 -15.65
N GLY A 220 8.91 -8.94 -16.59
CA GLY A 220 9.05 -10.37 -16.80
C GLY A 220 8.78 -11.15 -15.51
N GLU A 221 9.56 -12.17 -15.28
CA GLU A 221 9.45 -13.03 -14.09
C GLU A 221 9.74 -12.33 -12.76
N GLN A 222 10.29 -11.10 -12.76
CA GLN A 222 10.50 -10.31 -11.53
C GLN A 222 9.18 -10.04 -10.79
N ILE A 223 8.03 -10.10 -11.48
CA ILE A 223 6.71 -10.00 -10.83
C ILE A 223 6.56 -10.98 -9.69
N TRP A 224 7.10 -12.20 -9.80
CA TRP A 224 6.99 -13.22 -8.77
C TRP A 224 8.34 -13.67 -8.19
N ARG A 225 9.45 -13.62 -8.94
CA ARG A 225 10.79 -14.02 -8.46
C ARG A 225 11.34 -13.15 -7.33
N LYS A 226 10.79 -11.96 -7.14
CA LYS A 226 11.10 -11.11 -5.98
C LYS A 226 10.59 -11.70 -4.65
N LEU A 227 9.68 -12.66 -4.70
CA LEU A 227 9.17 -13.37 -3.52
C LEU A 227 10.08 -14.55 -3.20
N PRO A 228 10.40 -14.82 -1.92
CA PRO A 228 11.31 -15.88 -1.51
C PRO A 228 10.64 -17.26 -1.57
N PHE A 229 10.26 -17.71 -2.76
CA PHE A 229 9.66 -19.02 -2.96
C PHE A 229 10.62 -20.15 -2.55
N VAL A 230 10.10 -21.15 -1.87
CA VAL A 230 10.86 -22.38 -1.63
C VAL A 230 11.14 -23.11 -2.93
N PRO A 231 12.24 -23.90 -3.02
CA PRO A 231 12.57 -24.63 -4.24
C PRO A 231 11.42 -25.50 -4.75
N GLY A 232 11.10 -25.37 -6.04
CA GLY A 232 10.02 -26.11 -6.71
C GLY A 232 8.64 -25.47 -6.65
N MET A 233 8.45 -24.43 -5.83
CA MET A 233 7.20 -23.67 -5.79
C MET A 233 7.02 -22.84 -7.07
N ARG A 234 5.78 -22.74 -7.53
CA ARG A 234 5.39 -21.98 -8.74
C ARG A 234 4.43 -20.86 -8.38
N PRO A 235 4.36 -19.78 -9.17
CA PRO A 235 3.34 -18.75 -9.02
C PRO A 235 1.93 -19.31 -9.27
N MET A 236 0.92 -18.65 -8.73
CA MET A 236 -0.49 -19.07 -8.82
C MET A 236 -1.04 -19.10 -10.27
N HIS A 237 -0.39 -18.40 -11.21
CA HIS A 237 -0.80 -18.34 -12.61
C HIS A 237 0.43 -18.33 -13.54
N GLY A 238 0.28 -18.88 -14.75
CA GLY A 238 1.36 -18.90 -15.76
C GLY A 238 1.58 -17.56 -16.47
N GLU A 239 0.48 -16.81 -16.67
CA GLU A 239 0.52 -15.52 -17.37
C GLU A 239 0.90 -14.38 -16.39
N LEU A 240 1.97 -13.65 -16.70
CA LEU A 240 2.53 -12.59 -15.85
C LEU A 240 1.56 -11.43 -15.63
N ALA A 241 0.80 -11.05 -16.66
CA ALA A 241 -0.21 -10.00 -16.55
C ALA A 241 -1.34 -10.40 -15.59
N GLU A 242 -1.72 -11.68 -15.56
CA GLU A 242 -2.72 -12.20 -14.62
C GLU A 242 -2.20 -12.15 -13.17
N LEU A 243 -0.91 -12.44 -12.93
CA LEU A 243 -0.29 -12.27 -11.62
C LEU A 243 -0.29 -10.80 -11.16
N ALA A 244 -0.01 -9.87 -12.08
CA ALA A 244 -0.08 -8.44 -11.79
C ALA A 244 -1.52 -8.00 -11.42
N LEU A 245 -2.53 -8.50 -12.14
CA LEU A 245 -3.94 -8.23 -11.84
C LEU A 245 -4.42 -8.92 -10.55
N ASN A 246 -3.97 -10.14 -10.27
CA ASN A 246 -4.26 -10.81 -9.00
C ASN A 246 -3.72 -10.03 -7.81
N ARG A 247 -2.54 -9.41 -7.97
CA ARG A 247 -1.93 -8.59 -6.93
C ARG A 247 -2.63 -7.23 -6.73
N SER A 248 -3.28 -6.68 -7.76
CA SER A 248 -3.74 -5.29 -7.75
C SER A 248 -5.25 -5.08 -7.89
N TRP A 249 -5.98 -6.00 -8.52
CA TRP A 249 -7.40 -5.80 -8.87
C TRP A 249 -8.33 -6.94 -8.49
N ARG A 250 -7.81 -8.09 -8.05
CA ARG A 250 -8.64 -9.21 -7.66
C ARG A 250 -8.64 -9.40 -6.14
N PRO A 251 -9.77 -9.83 -5.55
CA PRO A 251 -9.81 -10.14 -4.13
C PRO A 251 -8.98 -11.40 -3.85
N MET A 252 -8.27 -11.41 -2.73
CA MET A 252 -7.43 -12.52 -2.28
C MET A 252 -7.52 -12.67 -0.77
N LEU A 253 -7.68 -13.90 -0.30
CA LEU A 253 -7.71 -14.23 1.12
C LEU A 253 -6.34 -14.76 1.58
N ALA A 254 -5.92 -14.35 2.77
CA ALA A 254 -4.82 -14.96 3.50
C ALA A 254 -5.23 -15.23 4.94
N VAL A 255 -4.79 -16.34 5.50
CA VAL A 255 -4.82 -16.60 6.94
C VAL A 255 -3.48 -16.19 7.50
N THR A 256 -3.46 -15.14 8.34
CA THR A 256 -2.24 -14.51 8.84
C THR A 256 -1.94 -14.85 10.30
N GLY A 257 -2.85 -15.54 10.99
CA GLY A 257 -2.66 -15.99 12.35
C GLY A 257 -3.62 -17.11 12.72
N ALA A 258 -3.25 -17.93 13.69
CA ALA A 258 -4.10 -19.01 14.23
C ALA A 258 -3.91 -19.14 15.73
N GLU A 259 -5.01 -19.38 16.45
CA GLU A 259 -5.04 -19.73 17.89
C GLU A 259 -5.93 -20.96 18.12
N GLY A 260 -5.71 -21.64 19.25
CA GLY A 260 -6.40 -22.89 19.60
C GLY A 260 -5.71 -24.14 19.05
N LEU A 261 -4.66 -23.99 18.26
CA LEU A 261 -3.80 -25.05 17.73
C LEU A 261 -2.39 -24.89 18.33
N PRO A 262 -2.01 -25.72 19.33
CA PRO A 262 -0.68 -25.61 19.92
C PRO A 262 0.41 -26.01 18.91
N PRO A 263 1.66 -25.52 19.10
CA PRO A 263 2.80 -26.00 18.33
C PRO A 263 2.91 -27.53 18.38
N PRO A 264 3.38 -28.20 17.32
CA PRO A 264 3.45 -29.69 17.28
C PRO A 264 4.19 -30.29 18.45
N ALA A 265 5.23 -29.66 18.99
CA ALA A 265 5.97 -30.11 20.17
C ALA A 265 5.12 -30.16 21.46
N ASN A 266 4.04 -29.39 21.53
CA ASN A 266 3.14 -29.28 22.66
C ASN A 266 1.75 -29.88 22.36
N ALA A 267 1.58 -30.51 21.21
CA ALA A 267 0.31 -31.11 20.81
C ALA A 267 0.11 -32.45 21.48
N GLY A 268 -1.07 -32.69 22.04
CA GLY A 268 -1.53 -33.96 22.55
C GLY A 268 -2.75 -34.47 21.79
N ASN A 269 -3.21 -35.69 22.14
CA ASN A 269 -4.41 -36.31 21.55
C ASN A 269 -5.71 -35.67 22.08
N VAL A 270 -5.87 -34.37 21.81
CA VAL A 270 -6.98 -33.54 22.29
C VAL A 270 -7.80 -33.01 21.11
N LEU A 271 -9.12 -33.26 21.14
CA LEU A 271 -10.05 -32.53 20.30
C LEU A 271 -10.21 -31.10 20.85
N ARG A 272 -9.79 -30.11 20.07
CA ARG A 272 -9.73 -28.73 20.53
C ARG A 272 -11.11 -28.09 20.60
N PRO A 273 -11.44 -27.38 21.68
CA PRO A 273 -12.75 -26.80 21.89
C PRO A 273 -13.01 -25.63 20.95
N LYS A 274 -11.96 -24.92 20.55
CA LYS A 274 -12.00 -23.69 19.78
C LYS A 274 -10.86 -23.63 18.76
N THR A 275 -11.12 -22.96 17.64
CA THR A 275 -10.11 -22.51 16.65
C THR A 275 -10.38 -21.08 16.29
N GLU A 276 -9.36 -20.23 16.32
CA GLU A 276 -9.42 -18.86 15.83
C GLU A 276 -8.44 -18.68 14.67
N LEU A 277 -8.89 -17.96 13.63
CA LEU A 277 -8.07 -17.66 12.47
C LEU A 277 -8.14 -16.15 12.21
N THR A 278 -6.98 -15.52 12.11
CA THR A 278 -6.88 -14.13 11.64
C THR A 278 -6.94 -14.13 10.12
N LEU A 279 -7.97 -13.50 9.58
CA LEU A 279 -8.22 -13.39 8.14
C LEU A 279 -7.76 -12.03 7.62
N SER A 280 -7.15 -12.02 6.45
CA SER A 280 -6.78 -10.82 5.70
C SER A 280 -7.33 -10.95 4.28
N LEU A 281 -8.47 -10.29 4.02
CA LEU A 281 -9.11 -10.26 2.70
C LEU A 281 -8.71 -8.97 1.99
N ARG A 282 -7.87 -9.10 0.96
CA ARG A 282 -7.56 -7.99 0.05
C ARG A 282 -8.72 -7.79 -0.92
N LEU A 283 -9.07 -6.53 -1.17
CA LEU A 283 -10.21 -6.13 -1.99
C LEU A 283 -9.76 -5.38 -3.25
N PRO A 284 -10.49 -5.50 -4.36
CA PRO A 284 -10.30 -4.59 -5.49
C PRO A 284 -10.37 -3.12 -5.07
N PRO A 285 -9.69 -2.20 -5.79
CA PRO A 285 -9.56 -0.80 -5.41
C PRO A 285 -10.87 -0.05 -5.14
N THR A 286 -11.96 -0.42 -5.81
CA THR A 286 -13.24 0.29 -5.75
C THR A 286 -14.32 -0.42 -4.94
N VAL A 287 -14.00 -1.54 -4.30
CA VAL A 287 -14.93 -2.23 -3.40
C VAL A 287 -14.94 -1.52 -2.04
N SER A 288 -16.14 -1.16 -1.55
CA SER A 288 -16.28 -0.61 -0.19
C SER A 288 -15.86 -1.63 0.86
N ALA A 289 -14.84 -1.30 1.64
CA ALA A 289 -14.35 -2.19 2.69
C ALA A 289 -15.38 -2.43 3.79
N GLU A 290 -16.21 -1.43 4.12
CA GLU A 290 -17.29 -1.58 5.11
C GLU A 290 -18.37 -2.54 4.63
N ALA A 291 -18.78 -2.42 3.35
CA ALA A 291 -19.75 -3.35 2.76
C ALA A 291 -19.17 -4.77 2.68
N ALA A 292 -17.91 -4.89 2.30
CA ALA A 292 -17.17 -6.15 2.27
C ALA A 292 -17.06 -6.80 3.66
N ALA A 293 -16.76 -6.03 4.70
CA ALA A 293 -16.69 -6.52 6.08
C ALA A 293 -18.04 -7.09 6.56
N ARG A 294 -19.13 -6.37 6.28
CA ARG A 294 -20.49 -6.87 6.60
C ARG A 294 -20.79 -8.15 5.83
N ARG A 295 -20.46 -8.20 4.54
CA ARG A 295 -20.70 -9.39 3.70
C ARG A 295 -19.88 -10.58 4.14
N LEU A 296 -18.60 -10.37 4.48
CA LEU A 296 -17.72 -11.40 5.01
C LEU A 296 -18.27 -12.00 6.30
N LYS A 297 -18.72 -11.18 7.23
CA LYS A 297 -19.38 -11.61 8.46
C LYS A 297 -20.63 -12.46 8.17
N GLN A 298 -21.49 -12.01 7.26
CA GLN A 298 -22.69 -12.74 6.88
C GLN A 298 -22.38 -14.14 6.32
N ILE A 299 -21.38 -14.26 5.45
CA ILE A 299 -20.99 -15.55 4.86
C ILE A 299 -20.46 -16.52 5.91
N LEU A 300 -19.60 -16.01 6.81
CA LEU A 300 -18.92 -16.83 7.80
C LEU A 300 -19.86 -17.30 8.92
N GLU A 301 -20.79 -16.43 9.34
CA GLU A 301 -21.70 -16.73 10.46
C GLU A 301 -23.03 -17.39 10.04
N ALA A 302 -23.34 -17.42 8.74
CA ALA A 302 -24.56 -18.04 8.28
C ALA A 302 -24.53 -19.56 8.46
N ASP A 303 -25.61 -20.12 8.99
CA ASP A 303 -25.86 -21.56 9.14
C ASP A 303 -24.60 -22.35 9.54
N PRO A 304 -24.13 -22.17 10.80
CA PRO A 304 -22.91 -22.82 11.28
C PRO A 304 -23.07 -24.34 11.29
N PRO A 305 -22.14 -25.10 10.70
CA PRO A 305 -22.20 -26.55 10.71
C PRO A 305 -22.33 -27.10 12.14
N TYR A 306 -23.26 -28.06 12.34
CA TYR A 306 -23.54 -28.73 13.61
C TYR A 306 -23.96 -27.80 14.76
N GLY A 307 -24.43 -26.57 14.44
CA GLY A 307 -24.77 -25.58 15.47
C GLY A 307 -23.57 -25.03 16.23
N ALA A 308 -22.37 -25.09 15.66
CA ALA A 308 -21.15 -24.51 16.26
C ALA A 308 -21.33 -23.03 16.55
N ARG A 309 -20.72 -22.52 17.60
CA ARG A 309 -20.67 -21.09 17.85
C ARG A 309 -19.62 -20.46 16.95
N VAL A 310 -20.09 -19.74 15.93
CA VAL A 310 -19.22 -19.05 14.98
C VAL A 310 -19.38 -17.54 15.15
N ARG A 311 -18.26 -16.83 15.21
CA ARG A 311 -18.19 -15.38 15.29
C ARG A 311 -17.07 -14.85 14.40
N PHE A 312 -17.37 -13.83 13.63
CA PHE A 312 -16.37 -13.03 12.91
C PHE A 312 -16.35 -11.61 13.45
N GLU A 313 -15.23 -11.21 14.01
CA GLU A 313 -14.97 -9.86 14.48
C GLU A 313 -14.10 -9.14 13.46
N ALA A 314 -14.70 -8.18 12.74
CA ALA A 314 -13.96 -7.34 11.83
C ALA A 314 -13.06 -6.38 12.63
N GLY A 315 -11.80 -6.31 12.24
CA GLY A 315 -10.82 -5.33 12.70
C GLY A 315 -10.72 -4.15 11.73
N GLN A 316 -9.52 -3.95 11.18
CA GLN A 316 -9.28 -2.90 10.19
C GLN A 316 -10.05 -3.18 8.88
N ALA A 317 -10.73 -2.14 8.39
CA ALA A 317 -11.36 -2.12 7.07
C ALA A 317 -10.97 -0.81 6.37
N ALA A 318 -10.32 -0.91 5.23
CA ALA A 318 -9.87 0.25 4.45
C ALA A 318 -10.20 0.04 2.97
N THR A 319 -10.98 0.94 2.41
CA THR A 319 -11.27 0.96 0.97
C THR A 319 -10.00 1.32 0.19
N GLY A 320 -9.79 0.68 -0.93
CA GLY A 320 -8.67 0.94 -1.81
C GLY A 320 -8.79 2.29 -2.53
N TRP A 321 -7.92 2.49 -3.49
CA TRP A 321 -7.92 3.69 -4.32
C TRP A 321 -7.71 3.33 -5.80
N HIS A 322 -8.40 4.03 -6.67
CA HIS A 322 -8.23 3.95 -8.12
C HIS A 322 -7.93 5.34 -8.64
N ALA A 323 -6.78 5.52 -9.29
CA ALA A 323 -6.37 6.80 -9.86
C ALA A 323 -7.40 7.26 -10.90
N PRO A 324 -7.77 8.55 -10.92
CA PRO A 324 -8.55 9.11 -12.01
C PRO A 324 -7.77 9.00 -13.32
N GLN A 325 -8.47 9.16 -14.44
CA GLN A 325 -7.81 9.20 -15.74
C GLN A 325 -6.78 10.33 -15.77
N THR A 326 -5.56 10.01 -16.18
CA THR A 326 -4.48 10.97 -16.26
C THR A 326 -4.78 12.01 -17.33
N ALA A 327 -4.72 13.29 -16.98
CA ALA A 327 -4.90 14.38 -17.93
C ALA A 327 -3.75 14.40 -18.96
N PRO A 328 -4.03 14.79 -20.23
CA PRO A 328 -3.01 14.77 -21.30
C PRO A 328 -1.72 15.53 -20.96
N TRP A 329 -1.84 16.68 -20.26
CA TRP A 329 -0.67 17.46 -19.86
C TRP A 329 0.23 16.69 -18.86
N LEU A 330 -0.38 15.94 -17.92
CA LEU A 330 0.34 15.17 -16.91
C LEU A 330 0.98 13.93 -17.55
N GLU A 331 0.23 13.25 -18.42
CA GLU A 331 0.76 12.11 -19.17
C GLU A 331 1.99 12.50 -19.99
N GLN A 332 1.92 13.61 -20.73
CA GLN A 332 3.05 14.12 -21.51
C GLN A 332 4.22 14.55 -20.60
N ALA A 333 3.93 15.18 -19.46
CA ALA A 333 4.96 15.61 -18.51
C ALA A 333 5.70 14.40 -17.92
N LEU A 334 4.98 13.35 -17.51
CA LEU A 334 5.54 12.11 -16.98
C LEU A 334 6.38 11.38 -18.03
N GLN A 335 5.88 11.28 -19.26
CA GLN A 335 6.61 10.67 -20.36
C GLN A 335 7.92 11.41 -20.64
N ASN A 336 7.89 12.74 -20.73
CA ASN A 336 9.07 13.55 -20.96
C ASN A 336 10.08 13.44 -19.80
N ALA A 337 9.59 13.49 -18.56
CA ALA A 337 10.42 13.37 -17.36
C ALA A 337 11.13 12.02 -17.29
N SER A 338 10.40 10.93 -17.56
CA SER A 338 10.97 9.58 -17.57
C SER A 338 12.02 9.41 -18.67
N MET A 339 11.70 9.89 -19.89
CA MET A 339 12.66 9.82 -21.00
C MET A 339 13.92 10.65 -20.73
N ALA A 340 13.80 11.85 -20.14
CA ALA A 340 14.94 12.70 -19.82
C ALA A 340 15.82 12.12 -18.70
N SER A 341 15.23 11.52 -17.66
CA SER A 341 15.96 11.05 -16.49
C SER A 341 16.42 9.61 -16.60
N PHE A 342 15.69 8.75 -17.31
CA PHE A 342 15.93 7.31 -17.40
C PHE A 342 16.18 6.81 -18.82
N GLY A 343 15.85 7.58 -19.86
CA GLY A 343 15.90 7.12 -21.27
C GLY A 343 14.83 6.08 -21.62
N LYS A 344 13.83 5.88 -20.75
CA LYS A 344 12.76 4.89 -20.90
C LYS A 344 11.39 5.54 -20.64
N PRO A 345 10.30 5.00 -21.21
CA PRO A 345 8.96 5.52 -20.99
C PRO A 345 8.51 5.31 -19.53
N VAL A 346 7.59 6.17 -19.06
CA VAL A 346 6.91 5.96 -17.79
C VAL A 346 6.08 4.68 -17.82
N MET A 347 6.04 3.98 -16.71
CA MET A 347 5.26 2.75 -16.54
C MET A 347 4.30 2.88 -15.35
N TRP A 348 3.25 2.08 -15.37
CA TRP A 348 2.22 2.10 -14.35
C TRP A 348 2.04 0.73 -13.70
N LEU A 349 1.85 0.74 -12.38
CA LEU A 349 1.53 -0.45 -11.58
C LEU A 349 0.27 -0.24 -10.75
N GLY A 350 -0.47 -1.32 -10.53
CA GLY A 350 -1.36 -1.42 -9.37
C GLY A 350 -0.60 -2.05 -8.21
N GLU A 351 -0.76 -1.50 -7.01
CA GLU A 351 -0.14 -2.02 -5.80
C GLU A 351 -1.05 -2.94 -5.00
N GLY A 352 -0.42 -3.95 -4.37
CA GLY A 352 -1.11 -4.92 -3.54
C GLY A 352 -1.41 -4.42 -2.13
N GLY A 353 -0.72 -3.39 -1.68
CA GLY A 353 -0.90 -2.74 -0.40
C GLY A 353 -2.11 -1.81 -0.37
N THR A 354 -2.49 -1.43 0.83
CA THR A 354 -3.53 -0.42 1.09
C THR A 354 -2.83 0.76 1.73
N ILE A 355 -2.97 1.93 1.12
CA ILE A 355 -2.46 3.19 1.65
C ILE A 355 -3.70 4.02 2.00
N PRO A 356 -4.14 4.07 3.27
CA PRO A 356 -5.43 4.64 3.64
C PRO A 356 -5.60 6.10 3.25
N PHE A 357 -4.53 6.89 3.32
CA PHE A 357 -4.60 8.31 2.97
C PHE A 357 -4.95 8.57 1.50
N MET A 358 -4.59 7.67 0.58
CA MET A 358 -4.90 7.88 -0.84
C MET A 358 -6.40 7.88 -1.12
N ALA A 359 -7.15 6.98 -0.46
CA ALA A 359 -8.61 7.00 -0.55
C ALA A 359 -9.18 8.32 0.01
N MET A 360 -8.62 8.80 1.12
CA MET A 360 -9.02 10.07 1.75
C MET A 360 -8.71 11.28 0.87
N LEU A 361 -7.49 11.38 0.32
CA LEU A 361 -7.12 12.48 -0.59
C LEU A 361 -7.93 12.44 -1.88
N GLY A 362 -8.14 11.26 -2.46
CA GLY A 362 -8.97 11.10 -3.65
C GLY A 362 -10.42 11.53 -3.44
N ALA A 363 -10.99 11.20 -2.28
CA ALA A 363 -12.33 11.64 -1.91
C ALA A 363 -12.40 13.16 -1.62
N LYS A 364 -11.38 13.71 -0.97
CA LYS A 364 -11.31 15.14 -0.61
C LYS A 364 -11.04 16.03 -1.81
N PHE A 365 -10.25 15.58 -2.78
CA PHE A 365 -9.84 16.34 -3.96
C PHE A 365 -10.19 15.62 -5.28
N PRO A 366 -11.47 15.37 -5.55
CA PRO A 366 -11.89 14.54 -6.69
C PRO A 366 -11.58 15.17 -8.07
N ALA A 367 -11.31 16.47 -8.13
CA ALA A 367 -10.93 17.18 -9.34
C ALA A 367 -9.41 17.25 -9.55
N ALA A 368 -8.61 16.83 -8.59
CA ALA A 368 -7.15 16.85 -8.69
C ALA A 368 -6.63 15.72 -9.58
N GLN A 369 -5.52 15.96 -10.23
CA GLN A 369 -4.70 14.93 -10.84
C GLN A 369 -3.78 14.31 -9.77
N PHE A 370 -3.36 13.07 -9.97
CA PHE A 370 -2.52 12.34 -9.01
C PHE A 370 -1.29 11.78 -9.69
N LEU A 371 -0.13 12.05 -9.11
CA LEU A 371 1.11 11.32 -9.35
C LEU A 371 1.48 10.61 -8.05
N ILE A 372 1.20 9.31 -7.96
CA ILE A 372 1.66 8.47 -6.85
C ILE A 372 2.83 7.65 -7.36
N THR A 373 3.97 7.81 -6.70
CA THR A 373 5.24 7.22 -7.09
C THR A 373 6.10 7.02 -5.85
N GLY A 374 7.21 6.33 -5.98
CA GLY A 374 8.10 6.11 -4.84
C GLY A 374 9.32 5.29 -5.18
N VAL A 375 10.11 4.98 -4.17
CA VAL A 375 11.42 4.36 -4.29
C VAL A 375 11.47 2.91 -3.81
N LEU A 376 10.34 2.36 -3.35
CA LEU A 376 10.27 0.99 -2.85
C LEU A 376 10.32 -0.01 -4.02
N GLY A 377 11.53 -0.24 -4.52
CA GLY A 377 11.80 -1.11 -5.65
C GLY A 377 12.30 -2.51 -5.25
N PRO A 378 12.81 -3.28 -6.20
CA PRO A 378 13.31 -4.62 -5.94
C PRO A 378 14.33 -4.66 -4.81
N HIS A 379 14.09 -5.52 -3.83
CA HIS A 379 14.95 -5.75 -2.66
C HIS A 379 15.09 -4.58 -1.69
N SER A 380 14.36 -3.46 -1.84
CA SER A 380 14.40 -2.35 -0.87
C SER A 380 14.00 -2.77 0.54
N ASN A 381 13.18 -3.81 0.66
CA ASN A 381 12.79 -4.48 1.88
C ASN A 381 12.18 -3.56 2.95
N ALA A 382 11.33 -2.62 2.52
CA ALA A 382 10.53 -1.84 3.45
C ALA A 382 9.84 -2.76 4.48
N HIS A 383 9.74 -2.32 5.73
CA HIS A 383 9.25 -3.07 6.90
C HIS A 383 10.12 -4.27 7.33
N GLY A 384 11.14 -4.65 6.56
CA GLY A 384 12.08 -5.73 6.89
C GLY A 384 13.46 -5.23 7.36
N PRO A 385 14.39 -6.13 7.72
CA PRO A 385 15.77 -5.77 7.93
C PRO A 385 16.48 -5.47 6.61
N ASN A 386 17.59 -4.73 6.68
CA ASN A 386 18.39 -4.30 5.53
C ASN A 386 17.61 -3.44 4.52
N GLU A 387 16.62 -2.69 4.99
CA GLU A 387 15.95 -1.68 4.18
C GLU A 387 16.97 -0.71 3.60
N PHE A 388 16.80 -0.35 2.31
CA PHE A 388 17.68 0.62 1.67
C PHE A 388 16.92 1.55 0.71
N LEU A 389 17.44 2.77 0.61
CA LEU A 389 17.12 3.73 -0.44
C LEU A 389 18.14 3.59 -1.58
N HIS A 390 17.66 3.36 -2.81
CA HIS A 390 18.50 3.37 -4.01
C HIS A 390 18.79 4.80 -4.43
N LEU A 391 20.01 5.31 -4.17
CA LEU A 391 20.34 6.73 -4.28
C LEU A 391 20.20 7.28 -5.70
N ASP A 392 20.72 6.60 -6.72
CA ASP A 392 20.60 7.06 -8.12
C ASP A 392 19.14 7.12 -8.57
N TYR A 393 18.33 6.12 -8.22
CA TYR A 393 16.91 6.13 -8.52
C TYR A 393 16.17 7.29 -7.84
N ALA A 394 16.44 7.51 -6.55
CA ALA A 394 15.85 8.62 -5.79
C ALA A 394 16.20 9.99 -6.39
N GLN A 395 17.44 10.17 -6.86
CA GLN A 395 17.87 11.39 -7.56
C GLN A 395 17.10 11.58 -8.87
N ARG A 396 17.00 10.54 -9.70
CA ARG A 396 16.25 10.59 -10.97
C ARG A 396 14.76 10.81 -10.76
N LEU A 397 14.18 10.16 -9.75
CA LEU A 397 12.80 10.38 -9.35
C LEU A 397 12.57 11.82 -8.92
N THR A 398 13.47 12.39 -8.12
CA THR A 398 13.42 13.80 -7.70
C THR A 398 13.45 14.75 -8.90
N ALA A 399 14.27 14.46 -9.91
CA ALA A 399 14.29 15.22 -11.15
C ALA A 399 12.96 15.11 -11.92
N CYS A 400 12.36 13.92 -11.98
CA CYS A 400 11.03 13.73 -12.59
C CYS A 400 9.95 14.54 -11.85
N VAL A 401 9.97 14.55 -10.51
CA VAL A 401 9.05 15.35 -9.69
C VAL A 401 9.20 16.84 -10.03
N ALA A 402 10.43 17.34 -10.13
CA ALA A 402 10.69 18.72 -10.53
C ALA A 402 10.11 19.04 -11.93
N GLU A 403 10.30 18.16 -12.91
CA GLU A 403 9.76 18.33 -14.25
C GLU A 403 8.23 18.38 -14.26
N VAL A 404 7.57 17.51 -13.50
CA VAL A 404 6.10 17.49 -13.40
C VAL A 404 5.59 18.78 -12.73
N ILE A 405 6.22 19.24 -11.65
CA ILE A 405 5.86 20.50 -10.97
C ILE A 405 6.03 21.70 -11.93
N ALA A 406 7.12 21.73 -12.70
CA ALA A 406 7.35 22.79 -13.69
C ALA A 406 6.36 22.72 -14.86
N ALA A 407 5.98 21.54 -15.32
CA ALA A 407 4.96 21.35 -16.35
C ALA A 407 3.58 21.81 -15.85
N HIS A 408 3.23 21.50 -14.59
CA HIS A 408 2.01 21.96 -13.95
C HIS A 408 1.88 23.49 -13.95
N ALA A 409 2.96 24.20 -13.65
CA ALA A 409 2.94 25.66 -13.60
C ALA A 409 2.80 26.34 -14.98
N ARG A 410 2.97 25.61 -16.08
CA ARG A 410 2.90 26.10 -17.48
C ARG A 410 1.64 25.68 -18.23
N ARG A 411 0.73 24.98 -17.59
CA ARG A 411 -0.52 24.48 -18.21
C ARG A 411 -1.60 25.54 -18.36
#